data_6af86f75ded6ae6b664acdf4c076cec0
#
_entry.id   6af86f75ded6ae6b664acdf4c076cec0
#
_cell.length_a   1.000
_cell.length_b   1.000
_cell.length_c   1.000
_cell.angle_alpha   90.00
_cell.angle_beta   90.00
_cell.angle_gamma   90.00
#
_symmetry.space_group_name_H-M   'P 1'
#
loop_
_entity.id
_entity.type
_entity.pdbx_description
1 polymer ?
#
loop_
_entity_poly.entity_id
_entity_poly.type
_entity_poly.pdbx_seq_one_letter_code
_entity_poly.pdbx_strand_id
1 'polypeptide(L)'
;MRSFAVYLNKFIFIFMNIYVGNLNYRVRENDLRSLLGQYGTVENVKVVKDRETGRSKGFAFVEMPDDDDALRAIEELNEKEFEGRNMVVKEALPKQ
;
A
#
# COMPACT_ATOMS: atom_id res chain seq x y z
N MET A 1 -10.87 -16.56 -1.45
CA MET A 1 -10.91 -15.50 -2.45
C MET A 1 -11.38 -14.23 -1.80
N ARG A 2 -10.69 -13.15 -2.08
CA ARG A 2 -11.00 -11.89 -1.42
C ARG A 2 -12.35 -11.33 -1.84
N SER A 3 -12.66 -11.42 -3.13
CA SER A 3 -13.93 -10.91 -3.61
C SER A 3 -15.10 -11.67 -3.01
N PHE A 4 -14.87 -12.90 -2.63
CA PHE A 4 -15.91 -13.69 -1.98
C PHE A 4 -16.28 -13.12 -0.63
N ALA A 5 -15.30 -12.61 0.10
CA ALA A 5 -15.57 -12.01 1.40
C ALA A 5 -16.47 -10.79 1.27
N VAL A 6 -16.34 -10.04 0.19
CA VAL A 6 -17.18 -8.88 -0.06
C VAL A 6 -18.64 -9.32 -0.23
N TYR A 7 -18.87 -10.44 -0.87
CA TYR A 7 -20.21 -10.96 -1.02
C TYR A 7 -20.85 -11.30 0.32
N LEU A 8 -20.08 -11.88 1.19
CA LEU A 8 -20.61 -12.28 2.49
C LEU A 8 -21.03 -11.10 3.33
N ASN A 9 -20.43 -9.96 3.07
CA ASN A 9 -20.77 -8.77 3.83
C ASN A 9 -20.83 -7.57 2.90
N LYS A 10 -22.00 -7.35 2.36
CA LYS A 10 -22.17 -6.34 1.33
C LYS A 10 -22.01 -4.92 1.82
N PHE A 11 -21.90 -4.72 3.11
CA PHE A 11 -21.70 -3.39 3.67
C PHE A 11 -20.22 -3.08 3.94
N ILE A 12 -19.36 -4.04 3.70
CA ILE A 12 -17.94 -3.87 3.95
C ILE A 12 -17.18 -4.05 2.65
N PHE A 13 -16.44 -3.03 2.27
CA PHE A 13 -15.54 -3.13 1.13
C PHE A 13 -14.19 -3.59 1.63
N ILE A 14 -13.72 -4.71 1.09
CA ILE A 14 -12.44 -5.25 1.46
C ILE A 14 -11.47 -4.97 0.34
N PHE A 15 -10.67 -3.93 0.55
CA PHE A 15 -9.60 -3.60 -0.38
C PHE A 15 -8.38 -4.39 -0.03
N MET A 16 -7.55 -4.65 -1.03
CA MET A 16 -6.26 -5.22 -0.73
C MET A 16 -5.39 -4.18 -0.07
N ASN A 17 -4.87 -4.50 1.11
CA ASN A 17 -3.92 -3.66 1.80
C ASN A 17 -2.52 -4.06 1.41
N ILE A 18 -1.71 -3.07 1.07
CA ILE A 18 -0.34 -3.30 0.66
C ILE A 18 0.58 -2.61 1.65
N TYR A 19 1.50 -3.36 2.21
CA TYR A 19 2.55 -2.81 3.05
C TYR A 19 3.71 -2.40 2.15
N VAL A 20 4.17 -1.15 2.30
CA VAL A 20 5.32 -0.65 1.57
C VAL A 20 6.31 -0.15 2.60
N GLY A 21 7.44 -0.83 2.71
CA GLY A 21 8.41 -0.53 3.75
C GLY A 21 9.79 -0.23 3.19
N ASN A 22 10.70 0.03 4.10
CA ASN A 22 12.07 0.43 3.80
C ASN A 22 12.10 1.66 2.92
N LEU A 23 11.20 2.60 3.20
CA LEU A 23 11.09 3.82 2.42
C LEU A 23 12.03 4.89 2.94
N ASN A 24 12.52 5.71 2.01
CA ASN A 24 13.17 6.93 2.38
C ASN A 24 12.19 7.78 3.18
N TYR A 25 12.66 8.43 4.23
CA TYR A 25 11.78 9.22 5.10
C TYR A 25 11.15 10.42 4.38
N ARG A 26 11.67 10.76 3.22
CA ARG A 26 11.10 11.86 2.41
C ARG A 26 9.86 11.45 1.63
N VAL A 27 9.61 10.16 1.48
CA VAL A 27 8.50 9.67 0.67
C VAL A 27 7.19 10.06 1.34
N ARG A 28 6.29 10.63 0.56
CA ARG A 28 5.00 11.08 1.05
C ARG A 28 3.88 10.34 0.35
N GLU A 29 2.66 10.59 0.82
CA GLU A 29 1.49 9.91 0.28
C GLU A 29 1.36 10.08 -1.23
N ASN A 30 1.57 11.32 -1.72
CA ASN A 30 1.45 11.56 -3.15
C ASN A 30 2.47 10.79 -3.98
N ASP A 31 3.66 10.61 -3.44
CA ASP A 31 4.69 9.84 -4.14
C ASP A 31 4.25 8.39 -4.33
N LEU A 32 3.68 7.81 -3.28
CA LEU A 32 3.22 6.43 -3.34
C LEU A 32 1.97 6.30 -4.18
N ARG A 33 1.08 7.28 -4.10
CA ARG A 33 -0.11 7.25 -4.93
C ARG A 33 0.25 7.27 -6.41
N SER A 34 1.23 8.06 -6.79
CA SER A 34 1.69 8.08 -8.18
C SER A 34 2.36 6.79 -8.57
N LEU A 35 3.17 6.24 -7.68
CA LEU A 35 3.90 5.02 -7.96
C LEU A 35 2.96 3.83 -8.15
N LEU A 36 2.07 3.61 -7.20
CA LEU A 36 1.16 2.49 -7.28
C LEU A 36 0.01 2.77 -8.24
N GLY A 37 -0.29 4.03 -8.48
CA GLY A 37 -1.33 4.40 -9.43
C GLY A 37 -1.03 3.99 -10.86
N GLN A 38 0.23 3.67 -11.16
CA GLN A 38 0.58 3.16 -12.47
C GLN A 38 0.02 1.76 -12.71
N TYR A 39 -0.35 1.06 -11.66
CA TYR A 39 -0.85 -0.30 -11.77
C TYR A 39 -2.37 -0.37 -11.67
N GLY A 40 -3.01 0.66 -11.17
CA GLY A 40 -4.44 0.69 -11.06
C GLY A 40 -4.90 1.74 -10.08
N THR A 41 -6.19 1.70 -9.76
CA THR A 41 -6.79 2.64 -8.84
C THR A 41 -6.22 2.47 -7.44
N VAL A 42 -5.80 3.57 -6.84
CA VAL A 42 -5.36 3.61 -5.45
C VAL A 42 -6.45 4.32 -4.65
N GLU A 43 -7.03 3.61 -3.69
CA GLU A 43 -8.11 4.17 -2.90
C GLU A 43 -7.60 5.03 -1.75
N ASN A 44 -6.57 4.56 -1.08
CA ASN A 44 -6.06 5.27 0.09
C ASN A 44 -4.58 4.98 0.27
N VAL A 45 -3.86 5.99 0.77
CA VAL A 45 -2.44 5.85 1.09
C VAL A 45 -2.21 6.48 2.44
N LYS A 46 -1.53 5.77 3.32
CA LYS A 46 -1.18 6.31 4.63
C LYS A 46 0.27 6.02 4.94
N VAL A 47 1.09 7.05 4.98
CA VAL A 47 2.46 6.95 5.48
C VAL A 47 2.41 7.03 6.99
N VAL A 48 2.97 6.02 7.64
CA VAL A 48 2.93 5.95 9.11
C VAL A 48 3.97 6.90 9.68
N LYS A 49 3.56 7.71 10.64
CA LYS A 49 4.40 8.73 11.24
C LYS A 49 4.54 8.51 12.73
N ASP A 50 5.68 8.97 13.23
CA ASP A 50 5.90 8.97 14.67
C ASP A 50 4.99 10.02 15.30
N ARG A 51 4.32 9.62 16.37
CA ARG A 51 3.35 10.51 17.02
C ARG A 51 3.99 11.74 17.63
N GLU A 52 5.19 11.57 18.15
CA GLU A 52 5.83 12.67 18.87
C GLU A 52 6.53 13.64 17.96
N THR A 53 7.17 13.14 16.92
CA THR A 53 7.96 14.01 16.04
C THR A 53 7.25 14.36 14.74
N GLY A 54 6.22 13.59 14.36
CA GLY A 54 5.54 13.77 13.07
C GLY A 54 6.33 13.29 11.89
N ARG A 55 7.46 12.64 12.12
CA ARG A 55 8.30 12.16 11.03
C ARG A 55 7.87 10.79 10.57
N SER A 56 8.08 10.54 9.29
CA SER A 56 7.79 9.23 8.71
C SER A 56 8.61 8.15 9.39
N LYS A 57 7.97 7.00 9.61
CA LYS A 57 8.68 5.82 10.12
C LYS A 57 9.29 4.99 9.01
N GLY A 58 9.15 5.41 7.75
CA GLY A 58 9.73 4.71 6.62
C GLY A 58 8.88 3.58 6.09
N PHE A 59 7.60 3.57 6.41
CA PHE A 59 6.69 2.59 5.82
C PHE A 59 5.29 3.15 5.73
N ALA A 60 4.49 2.51 4.88
CA ALA A 60 3.16 3.00 4.57
C ALA A 60 2.23 1.84 4.25
N PHE A 61 0.95 2.12 4.27
CA PHE A 61 -0.08 1.18 3.83
C PHE A 61 -0.85 1.81 2.68
N VAL A 62 -1.11 1.01 1.65
CA VAL A 62 -1.83 1.45 0.46
C VAL A 62 -3.00 0.51 0.26
N GLU A 63 -4.17 1.08 -0.04
CA GLU A 63 -5.36 0.30 -0.32
C GLU A 63 -5.70 0.39 -1.79
N MET A 64 -5.83 -0.77 -2.43
CA MET A 64 -6.23 -0.86 -3.82
C MET A 64 -7.44 -1.78 -3.92
N PRO A 65 -8.51 -1.32 -4.60
CA PRO A 65 -9.74 -2.13 -4.65
C PRO A 65 -9.65 -3.32 -5.58
N ASP A 66 -8.79 -3.28 -6.59
CA ASP A 66 -8.66 -4.37 -7.55
C ASP A 66 -7.52 -5.27 -7.15
N ASP A 67 -7.84 -6.54 -6.85
CA ASP A 67 -6.83 -7.50 -6.39
C ASP A 67 -5.75 -7.75 -7.44
N ASP A 68 -6.14 -7.84 -8.70
CA ASP A 68 -5.15 -8.13 -9.75
C ASP A 68 -4.18 -6.98 -9.91
N ASP A 69 -4.68 -5.75 -9.88
CA ASP A 69 -3.80 -4.58 -9.95
C ASP A 69 -2.87 -4.54 -8.76
N ALA A 70 -3.39 -4.84 -7.58
CA ALA A 70 -2.59 -4.81 -6.35
C ALA A 70 -1.51 -5.87 -6.38
N LEU A 71 -1.85 -7.08 -6.82
CA LEU A 71 -0.86 -8.15 -6.88
C LEU A 71 0.24 -7.84 -7.88
N ARG A 72 -0.13 -7.24 -9.00
CA ARG A 72 0.87 -6.85 -9.99
C ARG A 72 1.79 -5.77 -9.44
N ALA A 73 1.23 -4.81 -8.71
CA ALA A 73 2.04 -3.76 -8.10
C ALA A 73 3.02 -4.36 -7.09
N ILE A 74 2.55 -5.29 -6.26
CA ILE A 74 3.41 -5.95 -5.29
C ILE A 74 4.55 -6.67 -5.99
N GLU A 75 4.20 -7.46 -6.99
CA GLU A 75 5.19 -8.27 -7.67
C GLU A 75 6.27 -7.43 -8.33
N GLU A 76 5.87 -6.32 -8.95
CA GLU A 76 6.81 -5.50 -9.69
C GLU A 76 7.57 -4.52 -8.83
N LEU A 77 7.01 -4.10 -7.70
CA LEU A 77 7.66 -3.09 -6.88
C LEU A 77 8.49 -3.65 -5.75
N ASN A 78 8.23 -4.89 -5.35
CA ASN A 78 9.01 -5.47 -4.25
C ASN A 78 10.48 -5.57 -4.66
N GLU A 79 11.34 -5.09 -3.78
CA GLU A 79 12.80 -5.08 -3.97
C GLU A 79 13.27 -4.11 -5.04
N LYS A 80 12.38 -3.28 -5.56
CA LYS A 80 12.77 -2.22 -6.47
C LYS A 80 13.28 -1.02 -5.71
N GLU A 81 14.25 -0.35 -6.31
CA GLU A 81 14.74 0.89 -5.71
C GLU A 81 13.76 2.02 -5.97
N PHE A 82 13.47 2.78 -4.93
CA PHE A 82 12.66 3.97 -5.02
C PHE A 82 13.22 4.99 -4.04
N GLU A 83 13.57 6.16 -4.53
CA GLU A 83 14.17 7.23 -3.72
C GLU A 83 15.38 6.72 -2.95
N GLY A 84 16.21 5.93 -3.61
CA GLY A 84 17.49 5.50 -3.07
C GLY A 84 17.44 4.28 -2.16
N ARG A 85 16.28 3.66 -1.97
CA ARG A 85 16.18 2.48 -1.11
C ARG A 85 15.35 1.41 -1.80
N ASN A 86 15.74 0.16 -1.59
CA ASN A 86 14.97 -0.96 -2.13
C ASN A 86 13.75 -1.20 -1.24
N MET A 87 12.58 -1.05 -1.84
CA MET A 87 11.33 -1.19 -1.10
C MET A 87 11.03 -2.63 -0.73
N VAL A 88 10.32 -2.80 0.37
CA VAL A 88 9.69 -4.07 0.72
C VAL A 88 8.20 -3.89 0.48
N VAL A 89 7.66 -4.60 -0.50
CA VAL A 89 6.24 -4.45 -0.87
C VAL A 89 5.58 -5.81 -0.77
N LYS A 90 4.56 -5.90 0.05
CA LYS A 90 3.87 -7.17 0.27
C LYS A 90 2.43 -6.91 0.69
N GLU A 91 1.61 -7.94 0.57
CA GLU A 91 0.24 -7.83 1.02
C GLU A 91 0.21 -7.76 2.54
N ALA A 92 -0.61 -6.86 3.06
CA ALA A 92 -0.85 -6.74 4.49
C ALA A 92 -2.25 -7.22 4.78
N LEU A 93 -2.40 -7.91 5.92
CA LEU A 93 -3.73 -8.37 6.31
C LEU A 93 -4.56 -7.18 6.79
N PRO A 94 -5.87 -7.19 6.47
CA PRO A 94 -6.71 -6.10 6.95
C PRO A 94 -6.79 -6.10 8.46
N LYS A 95 -6.95 -4.92 9.00
CA LYS A 95 -7.13 -4.75 10.41
C LYS A 95 -8.49 -5.27 10.83
N GLN A 96 -8.52 -5.92 11.96
CA GLN A 96 -9.78 -6.47 12.46
C GLN A 96 -10.38 -5.62 13.55
#